data_d89afa036460a324325ef160a36edab7
#
_entry.id   d89afa036460a324325ef160a36edab7
#
_cell.length_a   1.000
_cell.length_b   1.000
_cell.length_c   1.000
_cell.angle_alpha   90.00
_cell.angle_beta   90.00
_cell.angle_gamma   90.00
#
_symmetry.space_group_name_H-M   'P 1'
#
loop_
_entity.id
_entity.type
_entity.pdbx_description
1 polymer ?
#
loop_
_entity_poly.entity_id
_entity_poly.type
_entity_poly.pdbx_seq_one_letter_code
_entity_poly.pdbx_strand_id
1 'polypeptide(L)'
;YAITNEVYPKPEVDGIDMDSFNTQTTGRIASILMMEDTPEKLQYLRSFSRWIDYGCRPALGLSGSFKVDGGAFHHRNNYPAYAVGGLDGATNMIYLLSRTEFAVSKLAHETVKNVLLTMRFYCNKLNFPLSMSGRHPDGKGKLVPMHFAMMALAGSPDGKAEYDSEMASSYLRLISNSGVENDASEYMPKVSNAEERKAAKLLIEKGSRPEPDPQGNIAMGYGCISVQRRSNWSAVARGHSRYLWAAEHYLGANLYGRYLAHGSLQILTAAPGQTVTPATSG
;
A
#
# COMPACT_ATOMS: atom_id res chain seq x y z
N TYR A 1 18.25 -6.97 -17.90
CA TYR A 1 18.97 -7.84 -16.93
C TYR A 1 18.15 -9.10 -16.78
N ALA A 2 18.75 -10.24 -17.13
CA ALA A 2 18.11 -11.54 -16.92
C ALA A 2 17.94 -11.81 -15.42
N ILE A 3 16.76 -12.26 -15.03
CA ILE A 3 16.53 -12.79 -13.70
C ILE A 3 17.11 -14.20 -13.70
N THR A 4 18.31 -14.38 -13.20
CA THR A 4 18.97 -15.68 -13.12
C THR A 4 18.99 -16.18 -11.68
N ASN A 5 19.13 -17.49 -11.49
CA ASN A 5 19.39 -18.06 -10.17
C ASN A 5 20.69 -17.51 -9.55
N GLU A 6 21.61 -17.02 -10.37
CA GLU A 6 22.85 -16.38 -9.91
C GLU A 6 22.60 -14.97 -9.38
N VAL A 7 21.64 -14.24 -9.97
CA VAL A 7 21.31 -12.87 -9.54
C VAL A 7 20.46 -12.86 -8.26
N TYR A 8 19.59 -13.86 -8.06
CA TYR A 8 18.68 -13.90 -6.92
C TYR A 8 18.79 -15.16 -6.05
N PRO A 9 19.96 -15.79 -5.90
CA PRO A 9 20.10 -16.91 -4.97
C PRO A 9 19.97 -16.45 -3.50
N LYS A 10 20.26 -15.17 -3.24
CA LYS A 10 20.21 -14.52 -1.94
C LYS A 10 19.44 -13.19 -2.04
N PRO A 11 18.12 -13.21 -2.17
CA PRO A 11 17.32 -12.01 -2.32
C PRO A 11 17.46 -11.03 -1.14
N GLU A 12 17.84 -11.52 0.03
CA GLU A 12 18.12 -10.72 1.22
C GLU A 12 19.33 -9.77 1.08
N VAL A 13 20.23 -10.03 0.16
CA VAL A 13 21.40 -9.17 -0.10
C VAL A 13 21.08 -8.10 -1.13
N ASP A 14 20.28 -8.43 -2.11
CA ASP A 14 19.99 -7.55 -3.25
C ASP A 14 18.84 -6.59 -3.02
N GLY A 15 18.24 -6.61 -1.85
CA GLY A 15 17.22 -5.69 -1.35
C GLY A 15 16.24 -5.17 -2.40
N ILE A 16 15.03 -5.65 -2.38
CA ILE A 16 13.96 -5.03 -3.14
C ILE A 16 13.41 -3.85 -2.33
N ASP A 17 13.32 -2.69 -2.94
CA ASP A 17 12.75 -1.49 -2.36
C ASP A 17 11.53 -1.01 -3.14
N MET A 18 10.95 0.13 -2.75
CA MET A 18 9.77 0.68 -3.42
C MET A 18 10.02 1.02 -4.89
N ASP A 19 11.23 1.47 -5.24
CA ASP A 19 11.59 1.74 -6.64
C ASP A 19 11.63 0.45 -7.46
N SER A 20 12.18 -0.61 -6.90
CA SER A 20 12.25 -1.91 -7.54
C SER A 20 10.86 -2.47 -7.81
N PHE A 21 9.96 -2.38 -6.85
CA PHE A 21 8.56 -2.78 -7.04
C PHE A 21 7.86 -1.93 -8.11
N ASN A 22 8.05 -0.62 -8.08
CA ASN A 22 7.43 0.31 -9.01
C ASN A 22 7.92 0.13 -10.45
N THR A 23 9.23 -0.05 -10.64
CA THR A 23 9.84 0.08 -11.97
C THR A 23 10.20 -1.24 -12.62
N GLN A 24 10.39 -2.31 -11.87
CA GLN A 24 11.01 -3.54 -12.37
C GLN A 24 10.07 -4.74 -12.45
N THR A 25 9.05 -4.82 -11.59
CA THR A 25 8.23 -6.03 -11.46
C THR A 25 7.51 -6.40 -12.75
N THR A 26 6.80 -5.44 -13.35
CA THR A 26 6.01 -5.69 -14.58
C THR A 26 6.91 -6.07 -15.75
N GLY A 27 8.02 -5.36 -15.95
CA GLY A 27 8.95 -5.69 -17.04
C GLY A 27 9.61 -7.06 -16.89
N ARG A 28 9.97 -7.42 -15.65
CA ARG A 28 10.60 -8.71 -15.36
C ARG A 28 9.64 -9.87 -15.56
N ILE A 29 8.44 -9.80 -15.00
CA ILE A 29 7.47 -10.89 -15.20
C ILE A 29 7.06 -11.02 -16.67
N ALA A 30 6.87 -9.91 -17.39
CA ALA A 30 6.57 -9.93 -18.82
C ALA A 30 7.68 -10.62 -19.62
N SER A 31 8.95 -10.28 -19.32
CA SER A 31 10.11 -10.92 -20.00
C SER A 31 10.14 -12.43 -19.77
N ILE A 32 9.84 -12.89 -18.55
CA ILE A 32 9.79 -14.33 -18.24
C ILE A 32 8.64 -15.00 -18.97
N LEU A 33 7.45 -14.39 -19.00
CA LEU A 33 6.28 -14.96 -19.62
C LEU A 33 6.42 -15.08 -21.16
N MET A 34 7.23 -14.23 -21.76
CA MET A 34 7.55 -14.28 -23.20
C MET A 34 8.55 -15.39 -23.58
N MET A 35 9.22 -16.02 -22.61
CA MET A 35 10.11 -17.15 -22.89
C MET A 35 9.31 -18.37 -23.37
N GLU A 36 9.96 -19.24 -24.11
CA GLU A 36 9.40 -20.55 -24.46
C GLU A 36 9.14 -21.37 -23.18
N ASP A 37 8.16 -22.28 -23.24
CA ASP A 37 7.78 -23.13 -22.12
C ASP A 37 8.81 -24.25 -21.89
N THR A 38 9.88 -23.92 -21.22
CA THR A 38 11.01 -24.76 -20.92
C THR A 38 11.26 -24.88 -19.40
N PRO A 39 12.03 -25.85 -18.94
CA PRO A 39 12.47 -25.90 -17.54
C PRO A 39 13.22 -24.64 -17.09
N GLU A 40 13.89 -23.95 -17.98
CA GLU A 40 14.57 -22.70 -17.68
C GLU A 40 13.55 -21.60 -17.31
N LYS A 41 12.46 -21.42 -18.06
CA LYS A 41 11.37 -20.47 -17.74
C LYS A 41 10.86 -20.72 -16.31
N LEU A 42 10.71 -22.00 -15.91
CA LEU A 42 10.27 -22.38 -14.59
C LEU A 42 11.27 -21.92 -13.50
N GLN A 43 12.57 -22.03 -13.76
CA GLN A 43 13.61 -21.54 -12.85
C GLN A 43 13.53 -20.01 -12.68
N TYR A 44 13.32 -19.28 -13.77
CA TYR A 44 13.13 -17.83 -13.71
C TYR A 44 11.88 -17.44 -12.93
N LEU A 45 10.75 -18.11 -13.13
CA LEU A 45 9.53 -17.88 -12.36
C LEU A 45 9.74 -18.12 -10.86
N ARG A 46 10.42 -19.20 -10.49
CA ARG A 46 10.76 -19.50 -9.09
C ARG A 46 11.69 -18.46 -8.47
N SER A 47 12.69 -17.98 -9.23
CA SER A 47 13.61 -16.95 -8.78
C SER A 47 12.90 -15.61 -8.62
N PHE A 48 12.04 -15.25 -9.56
CA PHE A 48 11.21 -14.06 -9.50
C PHE A 48 10.25 -14.10 -8.30
N SER A 49 9.54 -15.21 -8.10
CA SER A 49 8.65 -15.40 -6.96
C SER A 49 9.37 -15.20 -5.61
N ARG A 50 10.55 -15.81 -5.44
CA ARG A 50 11.37 -15.62 -4.22
C ARG A 50 11.79 -14.17 -4.02
N TRP A 51 12.12 -13.47 -5.10
CA TRP A 51 12.49 -12.06 -5.04
C TRP A 51 11.32 -11.20 -4.59
N ILE A 52 10.11 -11.40 -5.16
CA ILE A 52 8.87 -10.73 -4.72
C ILE A 52 8.56 -11.09 -3.27
N ASP A 53 8.59 -12.38 -2.92
CA ASP A 53 8.30 -12.85 -1.57
C ASP A 53 9.19 -12.17 -0.53
N TYR A 54 10.50 -12.15 -0.77
CA TYR A 54 11.44 -11.51 0.14
C TYR A 54 11.19 -10.00 0.29
N GLY A 55 10.96 -9.30 -0.82
CA GLY A 55 10.70 -7.86 -0.79
C GLY A 55 9.36 -7.48 -0.12
N CYS A 56 8.40 -8.40 -0.10
CA CYS A 56 7.12 -8.21 0.61
C CYS A 56 7.19 -8.55 2.10
N ARG A 57 8.26 -9.16 2.60
CA ARG A 57 8.41 -9.46 4.04
C ARG A 57 8.77 -8.21 4.84
N PRO A 58 8.55 -8.22 6.17
CA PRO A 58 8.96 -7.11 7.02
C PRO A 58 10.47 -6.91 6.99
N ALA A 59 10.92 -5.70 6.70
CA ALA A 59 12.33 -5.33 6.71
C ALA A 59 12.73 -4.69 8.05
N LEU A 60 13.93 -5.00 8.52
CA LEU A 60 14.48 -4.47 9.77
C LEU A 60 15.04 -3.05 9.59
N GLY A 61 15.14 -2.32 10.69
CA GLY A 61 15.74 -0.98 10.72
C GLY A 61 15.02 -0.01 9.77
N LEU A 62 15.78 0.86 9.13
CA LEU A 62 15.26 1.88 8.21
C LEU A 62 15.38 1.50 6.73
N SER A 63 15.93 0.32 6.44
CA SER A 63 16.04 -0.21 5.07
C SER A 63 14.79 -0.97 4.65
N GLY A 64 14.70 -1.30 3.37
CA GLY A 64 13.59 -2.08 2.81
C GLY A 64 12.28 -1.31 2.72
N SER A 65 11.24 -1.99 2.24
CA SER A 65 9.97 -1.38 1.89
C SER A 65 8.94 -1.40 3.01
N PHE A 66 8.69 -2.56 3.60
CA PHE A 66 7.57 -2.76 4.53
C PHE A 66 8.05 -3.00 5.95
N LYS A 67 7.28 -2.50 6.93
CA LYS A 67 7.57 -2.65 8.36
C LYS A 67 6.50 -3.47 9.05
N VAL A 68 6.89 -4.15 10.13
CA VAL A 68 5.98 -4.97 10.94
C VAL A 68 4.84 -4.15 11.54
N ASP A 69 5.04 -2.85 11.76
CA ASP A 69 4.03 -1.91 12.28
C ASP A 69 3.13 -1.29 11.18
N GLY A 70 3.20 -1.82 9.96
CA GLY A 70 2.43 -1.33 8.81
C GLY A 70 3.04 -0.11 8.13
N GLY A 71 4.27 0.27 8.47
CA GLY A 71 4.99 1.34 7.78
C GLY A 71 5.36 0.95 6.36
N ALA A 72 5.22 1.90 5.43
CA ALA A 72 5.67 1.80 4.05
C ALA A 72 6.85 2.75 3.84
N PHE A 73 8.05 2.19 3.81
CA PHE A 73 9.30 2.96 3.86
C PHE A 73 9.91 3.16 2.49
N HIS A 74 10.36 4.38 2.28
CA HIS A 74 11.28 4.76 1.21
C HIS A 74 12.16 5.89 1.72
N HIS A 75 13.40 5.98 1.24
CA HIS A 75 14.37 6.98 1.70
C HIS A 75 14.49 7.06 3.23
N ARG A 76 14.53 5.90 3.89
CA ARG A 76 14.70 5.76 5.36
C ARG A 76 13.59 6.40 6.20
N ASN A 77 12.39 6.51 5.65
CA ASN A 77 11.24 7.11 6.30
C ASN A 77 9.93 6.43 5.90
N ASN A 78 8.91 6.52 6.74
CA ASN A 78 7.56 6.18 6.32
C ASN A 78 7.09 7.21 5.28
N TYR A 79 6.94 6.76 4.03
CA TYR A 79 6.71 7.63 2.89
C TYR A 79 5.59 7.08 1.98
N PRO A 80 4.34 7.11 2.46
CA PRO A 80 3.21 6.51 1.75
C PRO A 80 2.98 7.12 0.37
N ALA A 81 3.20 8.42 0.18
CA ALA A 81 3.01 9.07 -1.12
C ALA A 81 3.93 8.52 -2.22
N TYR A 82 5.11 8.02 -1.83
CA TYR A 82 6.01 7.33 -2.76
C TYR A 82 5.70 5.82 -2.85
N ALA A 83 5.30 5.24 -1.72
CA ALA A 83 5.04 3.81 -1.60
C ALA A 83 3.89 3.32 -2.49
N VAL A 84 2.95 4.20 -2.87
CA VAL A 84 1.84 3.80 -3.76
C VAL A 84 2.32 3.20 -5.07
N GLY A 85 3.38 3.73 -5.68
CA GLY A 85 3.97 3.15 -6.88
C GLY A 85 4.56 1.75 -6.64
N GLY A 86 5.25 1.56 -5.50
CA GLY A 86 5.77 0.25 -5.13
C GLY A 86 4.68 -0.75 -4.76
N LEU A 87 3.60 -0.28 -4.13
CA LEU A 87 2.44 -1.12 -3.82
C LEU A 87 1.72 -1.60 -5.09
N ASP A 88 1.73 -0.82 -6.17
CA ASP A 88 1.26 -1.27 -7.48
C ASP A 88 1.97 -2.58 -7.88
N GLY A 89 3.30 -2.57 -7.87
CA GLY A 89 4.09 -3.76 -8.19
C GLY A 89 3.84 -4.92 -7.22
N ALA A 90 3.85 -4.65 -5.92
CA ALA A 90 3.69 -5.68 -4.90
C ALA A 90 2.31 -6.36 -4.96
N THR A 91 1.23 -5.57 -5.00
CA THR A 91 -0.15 -6.11 -5.00
C THR A 91 -0.50 -6.81 -6.30
N ASN A 92 -0.04 -6.28 -7.44
CA ASN A 92 -0.20 -6.95 -8.72
C ASN A 92 0.50 -8.30 -8.75
N MET A 93 1.73 -8.39 -8.24
CA MET A 93 2.46 -9.66 -8.22
C MET A 93 1.84 -10.66 -7.25
N ILE A 94 1.41 -10.22 -6.06
CA ILE A 94 0.69 -11.09 -5.13
C ILE A 94 -0.58 -11.64 -5.78
N TYR A 95 -1.35 -10.81 -6.48
CA TYR A 95 -2.55 -11.22 -7.19
C TYR A 95 -2.26 -12.18 -8.34
N LEU A 96 -1.33 -11.83 -9.23
CA LEU A 96 -1.00 -12.64 -10.41
C LEU A 96 -0.43 -14.01 -10.06
N LEU A 97 0.39 -14.08 -9.01
CA LEU A 97 1.01 -15.32 -8.56
C LEU A 97 0.11 -16.14 -7.62
N SER A 98 -0.97 -15.53 -7.11
CA SER A 98 -1.90 -16.24 -6.21
C SER A 98 -2.45 -17.51 -6.86
N ARG A 99 -2.69 -18.54 -6.04
CA ARG A 99 -3.22 -19.86 -6.50
C ARG A 99 -2.35 -20.59 -7.50
N THR A 100 -1.09 -20.24 -7.56
CA THR A 100 -0.07 -20.97 -8.32
C THR A 100 1.02 -21.48 -7.37
N GLU A 101 1.90 -22.34 -7.87
CA GLU A 101 3.08 -22.76 -7.13
C GLU A 101 4.08 -21.63 -6.86
N PHE A 102 3.88 -20.48 -7.51
CA PHE A 102 4.70 -19.26 -7.38
C PHE A 102 4.12 -18.24 -6.39
N ALA A 103 3.04 -18.57 -5.69
CA ALA A 103 2.45 -17.67 -4.71
C ALA A 103 3.47 -17.28 -3.63
N VAL A 104 3.41 -16.03 -3.20
CA VAL A 104 4.23 -15.55 -2.09
C VAL A 104 3.85 -16.22 -0.78
N SER A 105 4.77 -16.25 0.18
CA SER A 105 4.49 -16.82 1.51
C SER A 105 3.37 -16.06 2.23
N LYS A 106 2.73 -16.75 3.17
CA LYS A 106 1.77 -16.15 4.08
C LYS A 106 2.31 -14.88 4.74
N LEU A 107 3.56 -14.91 5.23
CA LEU A 107 4.20 -13.76 5.87
C LEU A 107 4.28 -12.54 4.92
N ALA A 108 4.70 -12.75 3.70
CA ALA A 108 4.80 -11.68 2.70
C ALA A 108 3.42 -11.09 2.36
N HIS A 109 2.42 -11.94 2.15
CA HIS A 109 1.05 -11.52 1.88
C HIS A 109 0.45 -10.73 3.06
N GLU A 110 0.54 -11.26 4.29
CA GLU A 110 0.06 -10.58 5.51
C GLU A 110 0.75 -9.24 5.73
N THR A 111 2.03 -9.14 5.42
CA THR A 111 2.78 -7.88 5.56
C THR A 111 2.22 -6.80 4.65
N VAL A 112 2.03 -7.09 3.37
CA VAL A 112 1.47 -6.11 2.41
C VAL A 112 0.02 -5.77 2.77
N LYS A 113 -0.79 -6.76 3.16
CA LYS A 113 -2.13 -6.53 3.70
C LYS A 113 -2.11 -5.58 4.89
N ASN A 114 -1.27 -5.83 5.89
CA ASN A 114 -1.16 -4.97 7.08
C ASN A 114 -0.75 -3.53 6.72
N VAL A 115 0.19 -3.36 5.79
CA VAL A 115 0.59 -2.03 5.31
C VAL A 115 -0.60 -1.28 4.71
N LEU A 116 -1.37 -1.91 3.84
CA LEU A 116 -2.55 -1.29 3.24
C LEU A 116 -3.62 -0.95 4.29
N LEU A 117 -3.90 -1.85 5.22
CA LEU A 117 -4.85 -1.61 6.31
C LEU A 117 -4.39 -0.47 7.22
N THR A 118 -3.10 -0.34 7.47
CA THR A 118 -2.52 0.77 8.21
C THR A 118 -2.63 2.07 7.43
N MET A 119 -2.33 2.05 6.13
CA MET A 119 -2.47 3.23 5.27
C MET A 119 -3.92 3.74 5.23
N ARG A 120 -4.90 2.85 5.05
CA ARG A 120 -6.32 3.24 5.08
C ARG A 120 -6.78 3.79 6.43
N PHE A 121 -6.09 3.39 7.51
CA PHE A 121 -6.42 3.86 8.86
C PHE A 121 -5.99 5.33 9.06
N TYR A 122 -4.78 5.70 8.64
CA TYR A 122 -4.31 7.06 8.82
C TYR A 122 -4.72 8.03 7.71
N CYS A 123 -5.17 7.55 6.56
CA CYS A 123 -5.65 8.39 5.48
C CYS A 123 -6.99 9.05 5.80
N ASN A 124 -7.12 10.33 5.45
CA ASN A 124 -8.43 10.96 5.33
C ASN A 124 -9.02 10.56 3.97
N LYS A 125 -9.77 9.49 3.98
CA LYS A 125 -10.21 8.73 2.80
C LYS A 125 -9.02 8.31 1.92
N LEU A 126 -8.65 9.07 0.92
CA LEU A 126 -7.53 8.77 0.02
C LEU A 126 -6.30 9.68 0.27
N ASN A 127 -6.43 10.74 1.06
CA ASN A 127 -5.36 11.71 1.26
C ASN A 127 -4.48 11.33 2.43
N PHE A 128 -3.18 11.35 2.20
CA PHE A 128 -2.18 11.13 3.25
C PHE A 128 -2.06 12.37 4.15
N PRO A 129 -1.81 12.18 5.45
CA PRO A 129 -1.44 13.28 6.34
C PRO A 129 -0.19 14.01 5.81
N LEU A 130 -0.18 15.35 5.94
CA LEU A 130 0.94 16.18 5.45
C LEU A 130 2.28 15.78 6.06
N SER A 131 2.29 15.43 7.34
CA SER A 131 3.51 15.00 8.06
C SER A 131 4.13 13.71 7.52
N MET A 132 3.39 12.94 6.71
CA MET A 132 3.84 11.70 6.08
C MET A 132 4.04 11.84 4.57
N SER A 133 3.79 12.99 3.98
CA SER A 133 3.82 13.20 2.52
C SER A 133 5.25 13.33 1.95
N GLY A 134 6.27 13.26 2.80
CA GLY A 134 7.66 13.39 2.37
C GLY A 134 7.92 14.73 1.67
N ARG A 135 8.43 14.69 0.43
CA ARG A 135 8.66 15.90 -0.38
C ARG A 135 7.42 16.42 -1.11
N HIS A 136 6.27 15.82 -0.91
CA HIS A 136 5.03 16.16 -1.63
C HIS A 136 3.89 16.59 -0.69
N PRO A 137 4.07 17.68 0.09
CA PRO A 137 3.03 18.15 1.00
C PRO A 137 1.83 18.77 0.27
N ASP A 138 1.95 19.00 -1.02
CA ASP A 138 0.91 19.49 -1.92
C ASP A 138 -0.21 18.46 -2.22
N GLY A 139 -0.18 17.29 -1.58
CA GLY A 139 -1.15 16.21 -1.79
C GLY A 139 -0.89 15.36 -3.02
N LYS A 140 0.29 15.45 -3.59
CA LYS A 140 0.73 14.55 -4.65
C LYS A 140 0.89 13.12 -4.09
N GLY A 141 0.25 12.18 -4.74
CA GLY A 141 0.12 10.80 -4.26
C GLY A 141 -1.09 10.64 -3.34
N LYS A 142 -1.91 9.67 -3.65
CA LYS A 142 -3.11 9.30 -2.88
C LYS A 142 -3.12 7.80 -2.68
N LEU A 143 -3.81 7.35 -1.65
CA LEU A 143 -4.11 5.94 -1.49
C LEU A 143 -4.86 5.44 -2.72
N VAL A 144 -4.42 4.31 -3.26
CA VAL A 144 -4.99 3.72 -4.48
C VAL A 144 -5.93 2.57 -4.10
N PRO A 145 -7.24 2.73 -4.29
CA PRO A 145 -8.20 1.69 -3.92
C PRO A 145 -7.94 0.35 -4.61
N MET A 146 -7.44 0.36 -5.84
CA MET A 146 -7.20 -0.86 -6.61
C MET A 146 -6.20 -1.81 -5.94
N HIS A 147 -5.25 -1.33 -5.13
CA HIS A 147 -4.37 -2.19 -4.34
C HIS A 147 -5.16 -3.09 -3.38
N PHE A 148 -6.22 -2.56 -2.78
CA PHE A 148 -7.12 -3.33 -1.91
C PHE A 148 -7.93 -4.36 -2.70
N ALA A 149 -8.41 -3.99 -3.89
CA ALA A 149 -9.12 -4.93 -4.76
C ALA A 149 -8.23 -6.10 -5.20
N MET A 150 -6.98 -5.81 -5.60
CA MET A 150 -6.01 -6.85 -5.97
C MET A 150 -5.74 -7.81 -4.81
N MET A 151 -5.50 -7.28 -3.62
CA MET A 151 -5.30 -8.11 -2.43
C MET A 151 -6.55 -8.89 -2.05
N ALA A 152 -7.74 -8.30 -2.18
CA ALA A 152 -9.00 -9.02 -1.97
C ALA A 152 -9.14 -10.21 -2.93
N LEU A 153 -8.86 -10.00 -4.20
CA LEU A 153 -8.95 -11.02 -5.25
C LEU A 153 -7.82 -12.06 -5.20
N ALA A 154 -6.69 -11.73 -4.58
CA ALA A 154 -5.62 -12.69 -4.33
C ALA A 154 -6.05 -13.80 -3.34
N GLY A 155 -7.06 -13.54 -2.52
CA GLY A 155 -7.57 -14.45 -1.50
C GLY A 155 -6.98 -14.18 -0.12
N SER A 156 -7.29 -15.07 0.84
CA SER A 156 -6.74 -14.95 2.19
C SER A 156 -5.24 -15.29 2.23
N PRO A 157 -4.48 -14.67 3.15
CA PRO A 157 -3.04 -14.96 3.28
C PRO A 157 -2.69 -16.42 3.57
N ASP A 158 -3.62 -17.18 4.13
CA ASP A 158 -3.45 -18.60 4.40
C ASP A 158 -3.92 -19.51 3.26
N GLY A 159 -4.36 -18.91 2.15
CA GLY A 159 -4.82 -19.61 0.95
C GLY A 159 -6.17 -20.34 1.06
N LYS A 160 -6.87 -20.22 2.19
CA LYS A 160 -8.11 -20.97 2.43
C LYS A 160 -9.35 -20.32 1.82
N ALA A 161 -9.37 -19.00 1.72
CA ALA A 161 -10.49 -18.26 1.15
C ALA A 161 -10.15 -17.74 -0.25
N GLU A 162 -11.11 -17.86 -1.17
CA GLU A 162 -10.96 -17.36 -2.55
C GLU A 162 -10.80 -15.84 -2.63
N TYR A 163 -11.33 -15.12 -1.66
CA TYR A 163 -11.16 -13.68 -1.56
C TYR A 163 -11.02 -13.26 -0.10
N ASP A 164 -10.31 -12.16 0.12
CA ASP A 164 -10.15 -11.57 1.45
C ASP A 164 -11.27 -10.54 1.68
N SER A 165 -12.21 -10.87 2.56
CA SER A 165 -13.38 -10.04 2.83
C SER A 165 -13.05 -8.70 3.50
N GLU A 166 -11.99 -8.63 4.30
CA GLU A 166 -11.55 -7.40 4.95
C GLU A 166 -10.99 -6.41 3.91
N MET A 167 -10.14 -6.91 3.00
CA MET A 167 -9.61 -6.09 1.91
C MET A 167 -10.72 -5.65 0.95
N ALA A 168 -11.69 -6.53 0.67
CA ALA A 168 -12.85 -6.20 -0.16
C ALA A 168 -13.71 -5.10 0.47
N SER A 169 -13.99 -5.20 1.76
CA SER A 169 -14.78 -4.20 2.49
C SER A 169 -14.07 -2.86 2.58
N SER A 170 -12.75 -2.87 2.77
CA SER A 170 -11.92 -1.67 2.72
C SER A 170 -11.92 -1.02 1.34
N TYR A 171 -11.79 -1.82 0.28
CA TYR A 171 -11.89 -1.34 -1.10
C TYR A 171 -13.21 -0.63 -1.36
N LEU A 172 -14.32 -1.29 -1.03
CA LEU A 172 -15.67 -0.74 -1.25
C LEU A 172 -15.89 0.57 -0.49
N ARG A 173 -15.40 0.69 0.76
CA ARG A 173 -15.45 1.96 1.50
C ARG A 173 -14.64 3.06 0.81
N LEU A 174 -13.45 2.74 0.32
CA LEU A 174 -12.58 3.73 -0.32
C LEU A 174 -13.16 4.31 -1.62
N ILE A 175 -13.90 3.51 -2.38
CA ILE A 175 -14.57 3.97 -3.62
C ILE A 175 -15.96 4.55 -3.38
N SER A 176 -16.56 4.35 -2.20
CA SER A 176 -17.88 4.89 -1.86
C SER A 176 -17.83 6.39 -1.52
N ASN A 177 -18.96 7.10 -1.62
CA ASN A 177 -19.03 8.52 -1.23
C ASN A 177 -19.23 8.71 0.27
N SER A 178 -20.10 7.90 0.86
CA SER A 178 -20.64 8.10 2.22
C SER A 178 -20.13 7.09 3.24
N GLY A 179 -19.39 6.05 2.80
CA GLY A 179 -18.89 5.00 3.70
C GLY A 179 -19.92 3.96 4.12
N VAL A 180 -21.21 4.20 3.89
CA VAL A 180 -22.31 3.28 4.26
C VAL A 180 -23.34 3.27 3.13
N GLU A 181 -22.94 2.75 1.99
CA GLU A 181 -23.83 2.59 0.86
C GLU A 181 -24.27 1.13 0.78
N ASN A 182 -25.58 0.92 0.71
CA ASN A 182 -26.18 -0.41 0.72
C ASN A 182 -26.49 -0.94 -0.69
N ASP A 183 -26.41 -0.08 -1.71
CA ASP A 183 -26.71 -0.43 -3.09
C ASP A 183 -25.44 -0.40 -3.95
N ALA A 184 -25.17 -1.48 -4.65
CA ALA A 184 -24.05 -1.62 -5.55
C ALA A 184 -24.04 -0.55 -6.67
N SER A 185 -25.20 -0.05 -7.08
CA SER A 185 -25.30 1.00 -8.11
C SER A 185 -24.72 2.34 -7.67
N GLU A 186 -24.62 2.59 -6.36
CA GLU A 186 -24.07 3.83 -5.81
C GLU A 186 -22.55 3.93 -5.91
N TYR A 187 -21.84 2.80 -6.01
CA TYR A 187 -20.37 2.79 -6.14
C TYR A 187 -19.92 2.88 -7.58
N MET A 188 -20.64 2.21 -8.47
CA MET A 188 -20.20 1.96 -9.84
C MET A 188 -19.94 3.23 -10.67
N PRO A 189 -20.70 4.33 -10.53
CA PRO A 189 -20.46 5.55 -11.29
C PRO A 189 -19.15 6.26 -10.94
N LYS A 190 -18.55 5.95 -9.79
CA LYS A 190 -17.36 6.65 -9.27
C LYS A 190 -16.05 5.94 -9.59
N VAL A 191 -16.16 4.75 -10.14
CA VAL A 191 -15.00 3.95 -10.51
C VAL A 191 -14.54 4.37 -11.90
N SER A 192 -13.29 4.81 -11.98
CA SER A 192 -12.77 5.55 -13.13
C SER A 192 -12.50 4.68 -14.36
N ASN A 193 -12.23 3.39 -14.18
CA ASN A 193 -11.86 2.49 -15.27
C ASN A 193 -12.64 1.17 -15.27
N ALA A 194 -12.52 0.42 -16.36
CA ALA A 194 -13.26 -0.81 -16.56
C ALA A 194 -12.82 -1.94 -15.60
N GLU A 195 -11.55 -1.99 -15.25
CA GLU A 195 -10.99 -3.02 -14.36
C GLU A 195 -11.47 -2.82 -12.92
N GLU A 196 -11.43 -1.59 -12.44
CA GLU A 196 -11.97 -1.24 -11.14
C GLU A 196 -13.46 -1.56 -11.05
N ARG A 197 -14.25 -1.21 -12.09
CA ARG A 197 -15.68 -1.57 -12.14
C ARG A 197 -15.89 -3.08 -12.08
N LYS A 198 -15.10 -3.84 -12.81
CA LYS A 198 -15.18 -5.31 -12.80
C LYS A 198 -14.84 -5.87 -11.43
N ALA A 199 -13.80 -5.38 -10.78
CA ALA A 199 -13.42 -5.78 -9.43
C ALA A 199 -14.50 -5.45 -8.41
N ALA A 200 -15.05 -4.23 -8.43
CA ALA A 200 -16.13 -3.81 -7.54
C ALA A 200 -17.36 -4.71 -7.71
N LYS A 201 -17.81 -4.92 -8.95
CA LYS A 201 -18.95 -5.79 -9.25
C LYS A 201 -18.74 -7.20 -8.72
N LEU A 202 -17.59 -7.80 -9.00
CA LEU A 202 -17.28 -9.16 -8.54
C LEU A 202 -17.30 -9.27 -7.01
N LEU A 203 -16.70 -8.31 -6.28
CA LEU A 203 -16.65 -8.34 -4.82
C LEU A 203 -18.04 -8.11 -4.20
N ILE A 204 -18.88 -7.27 -4.80
CA ILE A 204 -20.26 -7.05 -4.36
C ILE A 204 -21.10 -8.33 -4.60
N GLU A 205 -20.95 -8.97 -5.75
CA GLU A 205 -21.62 -10.23 -6.07
C GLU A 205 -21.22 -11.35 -5.10
N LYS A 206 -19.99 -11.34 -4.59
CA LYS A 206 -19.52 -12.23 -3.52
C LYS A 206 -20.04 -11.86 -2.13
N GLY A 207 -20.89 -10.86 -2.00
CA GLY A 207 -21.52 -10.46 -0.76
C GLY A 207 -20.75 -9.43 0.07
N SER A 208 -19.64 -8.89 -0.43
CA SER A 208 -18.88 -7.85 0.28
C SER A 208 -19.69 -6.56 0.42
N ARG A 209 -19.47 -5.86 1.51
CA ARG A 209 -20.07 -4.54 1.80
C ARG A 209 -18.97 -3.60 2.29
N PRO A 210 -19.13 -2.28 2.14
CA PRO A 210 -18.18 -1.32 2.69
C PRO A 210 -18.03 -1.50 4.20
N GLU A 211 -16.80 -1.43 4.67
CA GLU A 211 -16.55 -1.32 6.11
C GLU A 211 -16.97 0.06 6.63
N PRO A 212 -17.30 0.19 7.93
CA PRO A 212 -17.43 1.51 8.55
C PRO A 212 -16.07 2.21 8.59
N ASP A 213 -16.08 3.53 8.78
CA ASP A 213 -14.82 4.26 8.97
C ASP A 213 -14.01 3.69 10.13
N PRO A 214 -12.71 3.41 9.93
CA PRO A 214 -11.86 2.84 10.97
C PRO A 214 -11.79 3.77 12.19
N GLN A 215 -11.81 3.18 13.37
CA GLN A 215 -11.68 3.91 14.63
C GLN A 215 -10.65 3.24 15.53
N GLY A 216 -10.02 3.99 16.40
CA GLY A 216 -9.04 3.48 17.33
C GLY A 216 -7.76 4.31 17.37
N ASN A 217 -6.69 3.67 17.82
CA ASN A 217 -5.35 4.24 17.85
C ASN A 217 -4.36 3.24 17.25
N ILE A 218 -3.43 3.75 16.46
CA ILE A 218 -2.26 3.01 16.03
C ILE A 218 -0.98 3.78 16.37
N ALA A 219 0.06 3.03 16.74
CA ALA A 219 1.40 3.55 16.92
C ALA A 219 2.35 2.84 15.96
N MET A 220 3.03 3.64 15.12
CA MET A 220 4.00 3.17 14.15
C MET A 220 5.40 3.57 14.65
N GLY A 221 6.02 2.68 15.42
CA GLY A 221 7.29 2.96 16.10
C GLY A 221 8.44 3.26 15.14
N TYR A 222 8.50 2.54 14.01
CA TYR A 222 9.51 2.79 12.98
C TYR A 222 9.40 4.18 12.36
N GLY A 223 8.20 4.72 12.23
CA GLY A 223 7.94 6.04 11.66
C GLY A 223 7.87 7.17 12.68
N CYS A 224 7.94 6.89 13.97
CA CYS A 224 7.65 7.84 15.07
C CYS A 224 6.27 8.51 14.88
N ILE A 225 5.26 7.72 14.55
CA ILE A 225 3.92 8.19 14.22
C ILE A 225 2.92 7.59 15.18
N SER A 226 1.97 8.39 15.63
CA SER A 226 0.77 7.93 16.32
C SER A 226 -0.46 8.55 15.68
N VAL A 227 -1.48 7.73 15.47
CA VAL A 227 -2.73 8.17 14.87
C VAL A 227 -3.89 7.77 15.77
N GLN A 228 -4.68 8.76 16.17
CA GLN A 228 -5.95 8.56 16.85
C GLN A 228 -7.07 8.89 15.87
N ARG A 229 -8.01 7.96 15.69
CA ARG A 229 -9.15 8.15 14.79
C ARG A 229 -10.46 7.89 15.50
N ARG A 230 -11.40 8.79 15.34
CA ARG A 230 -12.76 8.71 15.88
C ARG A 230 -13.74 9.28 14.89
N SER A 231 -14.79 8.52 14.57
CA SER A 231 -15.90 9.02 13.76
C SER A 231 -15.45 9.86 12.56
N ASN A 232 -15.62 11.16 12.62
CA ASN A 232 -15.35 12.11 11.55
C ASN A 232 -14.06 12.93 11.74
N TRP A 233 -13.16 12.52 12.67
CA TRP A 233 -11.88 13.21 12.85
C TRP A 233 -10.74 12.22 13.09
N SER A 234 -9.55 12.67 12.78
CA SER A 234 -8.32 11.99 13.17
C SER A 234 -7.25 12.99 13.60
N ALA A 235 -6.44 12.60 14.58
CA ALA A 235 -5.26 13.32 15.00
C ALA A 235 -4.03 12.49 14.64
N VAL A 236 -3.07 13.08 13.94
CA VAL A 236 -1.83 12.46 13.53
C VAL A 236 -0.68 13.18 14.21
N ALA A 237 -0.05 12.53 15.18
CA ALA A 237 1.15 13.02 15.81
C ALA A 237 2.38 12.41 15.14
N ARG A 238 3.33 13.24 14.75
CA ARG A 238 4.59 12.84 14.17
C ARG A 238 5.74 13.26 15.07
N GLY A 239 6.44 12.27 15.60
CA GLY A 239 7.68 12.48 16.35
C GLY A 239 8.90 12.57 15.44
N HIS A 240 10.04 12.77 16.07
CA HIS A 240 11.34 12.82 15.43
C HIS A 240 12.40 12.12 16.26
N SER A 241 13.39 11.54 15.64
CA SER A 241 14.56 11.01 16.33
C SER A 241 15.83 11.27 15.49
N ARG A 242 16.99 11.15 16.13
CA ARG A 242 18.27 11.27 15.42
C ARG A 242 18.52 10.16 14.37
N TYR A 243 17.74 9.09 14.42
CA TYR A 243 17.89 7.93 13.53
C TYR A 243 16.93 7.94 12.34
N LEU A 244 15.84 8.70 12.47
CA LEU A 244 14.78 8.73 11.46
C LEU A 244 14.77 10.09 10.76
N TRP A 245 14.81 10.08 9.43
CA TRP A 245 14.61 11.30 8.66
C TRP A 245 13.17 11.80 8.87
N ALA A 246 13.07 13.06 9.23
CA ALA A 246 11.77 13.65 9.52
C ALA A 246 10.93 13.84 8.27
N ALA A 247 11.55 14.35 7.22
CA ALA A 247 10.93 14.49 5.90
C ALA A 247 12.02 14.51 4.84
N GLU A 248 11.68 14.03 3.67
CA GLU A 248 12.49 14.26 2.49
C GLU A 248 12.23 15.67 1.96
N HIS A 249 13.29 16.33 1.57
CA HIS A 249 13.18 17.56 0.79
C HIS A 249 14.02 17.44 -0.49
N TYR A 250 13.57 18.06 -1.54
CA TYR A 250 14.25 18.09 -2.82
C TYR A 250 14.28 19.51 -3.35
N LEU A 251 15.24 19.85 -4.16
CA LEU A 251 15.39 21.18 -4.73
C LEU A 251 14.07 21.65 -5.38
N GLY A 252 13.46 22.69 -4.86
CA GLY A 252 12.17 23.21 -5.30
C GLY A 252 10.92 22.50 -4.71
N ALA A 253 11.10 21.47 -3.87
CA ALA A 253 9.99 20.77 -3.24
C ALA A 253 10.21 20.63 -1.74
N ASN A 254 9.17 20.94 -0.95
CA ASN A 254 9.13 20.79 0.50
C ASN A 254 10.32 21.40 1.27
N LEU A 255 10.63 22.65 1.03
CA LEU A 255 11.71 23.37 1.74
C LEU A 255 11.47 23.46 3.25
N TYR A 256 10.23 23.35 3.69
CA TYR A 256 9.79 23.46 5.08
C TYR A 256 9.43 22.09 5.71
N GLY A 257 9.88 20.99 5.12
CA GLY A 257 9.50 19.63 5.53
C GLY A 257 9.70 19.31 7.01
N ARG A 258 10.73 19.88 7.65
CA ARG A 258 10.95 19.72 9.09
C ARG A 258 9.78 20.23 9.94
N TYR A 259 9.10 21.27 9.52
CA TYR A 259 7.97 21.83 10.27
C TYR A 259 6.72 20.95 10.20
N LEU A 260 6.62 20.15 9.15
CA LEU A 260 5.53 19.18 8.98
C LEU A 260 5.74 17.89 9.78
N ALA A 261 7.00 17.56 10.11
CA ALA A 261 7.35 16.24 10.65
C ALA A 261 7.97 16.28 12.04
N HIS A 262 8.64 17.37 12.46
CA HIS A 262 9.35 17.44 13.73
C HIS A 262 8.41 17.81 14.89
N GLY A 263 7.80 16.80 15.53
CA GLY A 263 6.88 17.03 16.64
C GLY A 263 5.56 17.66 16.20
N SER A 264 5.13 17.42 14.98
CA SER A 264 3.88 17.98 14.46
C SER A 264 2.66 17.22 14.97
N LEU A 265 1.59 17.95 15.17
CA LEU A 265 0.25 17.41 15.41
C LEU A 265 -0.68 17.98 14.36
N GLN A 266 -1.27 17.07 13.56
CA GLN A 266 -2.25 17.42 12.55
C GLN A 266 -3.61 16.86 12.94
N ILE A 267 -4.63 17.72 12.99
CA ILE A 267 -6.02 17.30 13.21
C ILE A 267 -6.75 17.42 11.88
N LEU A 268 -7.28 16.29 11.43
CA LEU A 268 -8.05 16.19 10.19
C LEU A 268 -9.51 15.99 10.58
N THR A 269 -10.38 16.81 10.03
CA THR A 269 -11.82 16.68 10.19
C THR A 269 -12.46 16.47 8.83
N ALA A 270 -13.44 15.58 8.76
CA ALA A 270 -14.29 15.42 7.60
C ALA A 270 -15.69 15.85 7.99
N ALA A 271 -16.14 17.02 7.53
CA ALA A 271 -17.58 17.28 7.50
C ALA A 271 -18.21 16.34 6.44
N PRO A 272 -19.47 15.92 6.62
CA PRO A 272 -20.14 15.11 5.63
C PRO A 272 -20.00 15.69 4.22
N GLY A 273 -19.44 14.93 3.30
CA GLY A 273 -19.23 15.34 1.92
C GLY A 273 -18.01 16.24 1.65
N GLN A 274 -17.21 16.59 2.66
CA GLN A 274 -15.99 17.37 2.46
C GLN A 274 -14.74 16.49 2.53
N THR A 275 -13.92 16.60 1.50
CA THR A 275 -12.57 16.07 1.51
C THR A 275 -11.64 17.16 2.04
N VAL A 276 -10.95 16.92 3.15
CA VAL A 276 -9.91 17.84 3.61
C VAL A 276 -8.76 17.77 2.61
N THR A 277 -8.49 18.88 1.94
CA THR A 277 -7.32 19.01 1.07
C THR A 277 -6.13 19.52 1.89
N PRO A 278 -4.88 19.26 1.47
CA PRO A 278 -3.71 19.82 2.12
C PRO A 278 -3.73 21.34 2.30
N ALA A 279 -4.36 22.04 1.37
CA ALA A 279 -4.50 23.51 1.40
C ALA A 279 -5.48 24.04 2.47
N THR A 280 -6.34 23.18 3.02
CA THR A 280 -7.35 23.55 4.02
C THR A 280 -6.98 23.15 5.44
N SER A 281 -5.83 22.50 5.62
CA SER A 281 -5.29 22.08 6.92
C SER A 281 -4.27 23.09 7.46
N GLY A 282 -4.58 24.38 7.34
CA GLY A 282 -3.84 25.46 7.98
C GLY A 282 -4.08 25.52 9.49
#